data_7e5c651455c76f3803349f383b62e886
#
_entry.id   7e5c651455c76f3803349f383b62e886
#
_cell.length_a   1.000
_cell.length_b   1.000
_cell.length_c   1.000
_cell.angle_alpha   90.00
_cell.angle_beta   90.00
_cell.angle_gamma   90.00
#
_symmetry.space_group_name_H-M   'P 1'
#
loop_
_entity.id
_entity.type
_entity.pdbx_description
1 polymer ?
#
loop_
_entity_poly.entity_id
_entity_poly.type
_entity_poly.pdbx_seq_one_letter_code
_entity_poly.pdbx_strand_id
1 'polypeptide(L)'
;MVNMDKWNNLSEMQQAQIESVCGDNMRHGVAEGEAIQIEALASLKNKGVKIHKWNDEILDTLEKAWLEVVEEESSKDEDFKEAWTSLQTFRENYRTWKSLGYLNN
;
A
#
# COMPACT_ATOMS: atom_id res chain seq x y z
N MET A 1 -12.14 -5.75 -6.91
CA MET A 1 -13.23 -6.56 -6.32
C MET A 1 -13.93 -7.32 -7.45
N VAL A 2 -14.27 -8.60 -7.22
CA VAL A 2 -14.95 -9.46 -8.20
C VAL A 2 -16.28 -9.91 -7.58
N ASN A 3 -17.36 -9.90 -8.36
CA ASN A 3 -18.63 -10.44 -7.92
C ASN A 3 -18.49 -11.98 -7.84
N MET A 4 -18.76 -12.57 -6.67
CA MET A 4 -18.52 -14.00 -6.42
C MET A 4 -19.43 -14.91 -7.24
N ASP A 5 -20.68 -14.51 -7.53
CA ASP A 5 -21.57 -15.33 -8.38
C ASP A 5 -21.03 -15.42 -9.81
N LYS A 6 -20.49 -14.32 -10.32
CA LYS A 6 -19.86 -14.30 -11.65
C LYS A 6 -18.57 -15.11 -11.67
N TRP A 7 -17.76 -15.01 -10.61
CA TRP A 7 -16.54 -15.78 -10.44
C TRP A 7 -16.80 -17.29 -10.42
N ASN A 8 -17.76 -17.71 -9.60
CA ASN A 8 -18.12 -19.13 -9.45
C ASN A 8 -18.73 -19.75 -10.71
N ASN A 9 -19.22 -18.92 -11.65
CA ASN A 9 -19.73 -19.38 -12.95
C ASN A 9 -18.63 -19.53 -14.01
N LEU A 10 -17.40 -19.15 -13.72
CA LEU A 10 -16.25 -19.36 -14.61
C LEU A 10 -15.71 -20.77 -14.45
N SER A 11 -15.18 -21.34 -15.52
CA SER A 11 -14.42 -22.59 -15.41
C SER A 11 -13.11 -22.37 -14.65
N GLU A 12 -12.55 -23.44 -14.08
CA GLU A 12 -11.25 -23.39 -13.38
C GLU A 12 -10.15 -22.80 -14.28
N MET A 13 -10.16 -23.14 -15.57
CA MET A 13 -9.22 -22.56 -16.54
C MET A 13 -9.37 -21.06 -16.66
N GLN A 14 -10.61 -20.55 -16.75
CA GLN A 14 -10.87 -19.10 -16.84
C GLN A 14 -10.46 -18.38 -15.55
N GLN A 15 -10.72 -18.97 -14.40
CA GLN A 15 -10.29 -18.43 -13.10
C GLN A 15 -8.76 -18.35 -13.05
N ALA A 16 -8.04 -19.41 -13.39
CA ALA A 16 -6.59 -19.44 -13.42
C ALA A 16 -5.98 -18.42 -14.41
N GLN A 17 -6.61 -18.23 -15.56
CA GLN A 17 -6.20 -17.21 -16.54
C GLN A 17 -6.33 -15.79 -15.97
N ILE A 18 -7.46 -15.48 -15.31
CA ILE A 18 -7.69 -14.18 -14.68
C ILE A 18 -6.68 -13.96 -13.56
N GLU A 19 -6.45 -14.94 -12.70
CA GLU A 19 -5.47 -14.86 -11.62
C GLU A 19 -4.05 -14.60 -12.13
N SER A 20 -3.64 -15.32 -13.20
CA SER A 20 -2.36 -15.10 -13.85
C SER A 20 -2.20 -13.69 -14.39
N VAL A 21 -3.21 -13.19 -15.12
CA VAL A 21 -3.18 -11.81 -15.67
C VAL A 21 -3.19 -10.77 -14.56
N CYS A 22 -3.96 -10.98 -13.48
CA CYS A 22 -3.96 -10.08 -12.34
C CYS A 22 -2.57 -10.05 -11.65
N GLY A 23 -1.92 -11.19 -11.47
CA GLY A 23 -0.57 -11.27 -10.91
C GLY A 23 0.46 -10.54 -11.78
N ASP A 24 0.41 -10.74 -13.09
CA ASP A 24 1.29 -10.04 -14.05
C ASP A 24 1.05 -8.53 -14.07
N ASN A 25 -0.21 -8.10 -14.02
CA ASN A 25 -0.56 -6.69 -13.95
C ASN A 25 -0.08 -6.03 -12.67
N MET A 26 -0.12 -6.72 -11.52
CA MET A 26 0.44 -6.21 -10.27
C MET A 26 1.96 -6.03 -10.36
N ARG A 27 2.67 -7.03 -10.91
CA ARG A 27 4.12 -6.96 -11.11
C ARG A 27 4.50 -5.80 -12.03
N HIS A 28 3.82 -5.65 -13.16
CA HIS A 28 4.02 -4.57 -14.09
C HIS A 28 3.74 -3.20 -13.46
N GLY A 29 2.59 -3.06 -12.78
CA GLY A 29 2.18 -1.82 -12.11
C GLY A 29 3.17 -1.35 -11.04
N VAL A 30 3.75 -2.27 -10.25
CA VAL A 30 4.78 -1.93 -9.27
C VAL A 30 6.07 -1.48 -9.97
N ALA A 31 6.55 -2.25 -10.95
CA ALA A 31 7.81 -1.94 -11.64
C ALA A 31 7.73 -0.61 -12.42
N GLU A 32 6.66 -0.41 -13.17
CA GLU A 32 6.46 0.82 -13.96
C GLU A 32 6.14 2.00 -13.04
N GLY A 33 5.32 1.80 -12.01
CA GLY A 33 4.99 2.84 -11.02
C GLY A 33 6.22 3.43 -10.35
N GLU A 34 7.22 2.62 -10.03
CA GLU A 34 8.50 3.11 -9.50
C GLU A 34 9.35 3.81 -10.58
N ALA A 35 9.42 3.24 -11.78
CA ALA A 35 10.26 3.75 -12.85
C ALA A 35 9.83 5.16 -13.33
N ILE A 36 8.53 5.40 -13.49
CA ILE A 36 8.02 6.69 -13.98
C ILE A 36 8.19 7.84 -12.97
N GLN A 37 8.40 7.56 -11.68
CA GLN A 37 8.59 8.61 -10.65
C GLN A 37 9.80 9.47 -10.94
N ILE A 38 10.87 8.91 -11.50
CA ILE A 38 12.12 9.63 -11.79
C ILE A 38 11.86 10.74 -12.80
N GLU A 39 11.21 10.40 -13.92
CA GLU A 39 10.91 11.36 -14.98
C GLU A 39 9.84 12.37 -14.53
N ALA A 40 8.82 11.92 -13.80
CA ALA A 40 7.78 12.78 -13.27
C ALA A 40 8.36 13.86 -12.33
N LEU A 41 9.23 13.47 -11.40
CA LEU A 41 9.91 14.40 -10.49
C LEU A 41 10.82 15.36 -11.24
N ALA A 42 11.57 14.89 -12.24
CA ALA A 42 12.41 15.75 -13.07
C ALA A 42 11.57 16.78 -13.84
N SER A 43 10.44 16.36 -14.43
CA SER A 43 9.51 17.23 -15.12
C SER A 43 8.92 18.31 -14.20
N LEU A 44 8.50 17.95 -12.99
CA LEU A 44 8.00 18.90 -12.00
C LEU A 44 9.06 19.94 -11.63
N LYS A 45 10.29 19.52 -11.36
CA LYS A 45 11.42 20.43 -11.07
C LYS A 45 11.69 21.40 -12.24
N ASN A 46 11.69 20.90 -13.47
CA ASN A 46 11.90 21.72 -14.67
C ASN A 46 10.78 22.76 -14.88
N LYS A 47 9.58 22.47 -14.39
CA LYS A 47 8.44 23.43 -14.39
C LYS A 47 8.46 24.42 -13.22
N GLY A 48 9.52 24.42 -12.42
CA GLY A 48 9.68 25.32 -11.27
C GLY A 48 8.90 24.92 -10.01
N VAL A 49 8.35 23.69 -9.96
CA VAL A 49 7.67 23.19 -8.76
C VAL A 49 8.70 22.94 -7.67
N LYS A 50 8.48 23.52 -6.51
CA LYS A 50 9.29 23.30 -5.32
C LYS A 50 8.82 22.04 -4.60
N ILE A 51 9.72 21.06 -4.49
CA ILE A 51 9.44 19.82 -3.76
C ILE A 51 9.99 20.00 -2.36
N HIS A 52 9.10 19.91 -1.37
CA HIS A 52 9.44 20.03 0.04
C HIS A 52 9.31 18.67 0.72
N LYS A 53 10.25 18.34 1.58
CA LYS A 53 10.14 17.22 2.53
C LYS A 53 9.53 17.75 3.82
N TRP A 54 8.51 17.11 4.34
CA TRP A 54 7.96 17.45 5.63
C TRP A 54 8.97 17.15 6.74
N ASN A 55 8.99 18.00 7.76
CA ASN A 55 9.80 17.76 8.94
C ASN A 55 9.14 16.71 9.86
N ASP A 56 9.94 16.18 10.80
CA ASP A 56 9.50 15.12 11.68
C ASP A 56 8.33 15.56 12.58
N GLU A 57 8.28 16.81 13.02
CA GLU A 57 7.21 17.37 13.86
C GLU A 57 5.83 17.33 13.16
N ILE A 58 5.79 17.61 11.86
CA ILE A 58 4.56 17.50 11.04
C ILE A 58 4.18 16.02 10.92
N LEU A 59 5.15 15.14 10.62
CA LEU A 59 4.91 13.72 10.48
C LEU A 59 4.38 13.09 11.76
N ASP A 60 4.98 13.42 12.90
CA ASP A 60 4.55 12.97 14.23
C ASP A 60 3.12 13.45 14.56
N THR A 61 2.81 14.69 14.18
CA THR A 61 1.45 15.24 14.39
C THR A 61 0.42 14.49 13.55
N LEU A 62 0.74 14.19 12.28
CA LEU A 62 -0.13 13.41 11.40
C LEU A 62 -0.29 11.97 11.89
N GLU A 63 0.78 11.35 12.40
CA GLU A 63 0.71 10.00 12.96
C GLU A 63 -0.20 9.94 14.18
N LYS A 64 -0.10 10.91 15.09
CA LYS A 64 -1.00 10.98 16.26
C LYS A 64 -2.46 11.14 15.85
N ALA A 65 -2.74 12.08 14.95
CA ALA A 65 -4.11 12.27 14.44
C ALA A 65 -4.65 11.02 13.73
N TRP A 66 -3.80 10.33 12.98
CA TRP A 66 -4.14 9.05 12.37
C TRP A 66 -4.51 7.98 13.41
N LEU A 67 -3.71 7.85 14.48
CA LEU A 67 -3.97 6.86 15.53
C LEU A 67 -5.27 7.16 16.30
N GLU A 68 -5.61 8.43 16.51
CA GLU A 68 -6.90 8.83 17.11
C GLU A 68 -8.08 8.39 16.22
N VAL A 69 -8.00 8.61 14.92
CA VAL A 69 -9.03 8.17 13.96
C VAL A 69 -9.14 6.64 13.93
N VAL A 70 -8.02 5.93 13.97
CA VAL A 70 -8.00 4.45 14.02
C VAL A 70 -8.69 3.93 15.28
N GLU A 71 -8.44 4.53 16.43
CA GLU A 71 -9.09 4.15 17.70
C GLU A 71 -10.61 4.40 17.62
N GLU A 72 -11.00 5.57 17.09
CA GLU A 72 -12.40 5.93 16.90
C GLU A 72 -13.11 4.94 15.98
N GLU A 73 -12.55 4.64 14.80
CA GLU A 73 -13.18 3.72 13.84
C GLU A 73 -13.16 2.27 14.33
N SER A 74 -12.10 1.84 15.00
CA SER A 74 -12.03 0.51 15.62
C SER A 74 -13.07 0.32 16.75
N SER A 75 -13.49 1.39 17.40
CA SER A 75 -14.53 1.33 18.42
C SER A 75 -15.95 1.17 17.84
N LYS A 76 -16.14 1.52 16.57
CA LYS A 76 -17.44 1.53 15.89
C LYS A 76 -17.65 0.30 15.00
N ASP A 77 -16.56 -0.29 14.50
CA ASP A 77 -16.56 -1.33 13.48
C ASP A 77 -15.56 -2.44 13.84
N GLU A 78 -16.08 -3.64 14.15
CA GLU A 78 -15.24 -4.78 14.54
C GLU A 78 -14.45 -5.33 13.33
N ASP A 79 -15.00 -5.28 12.11
CA ASP A 79 -14.28 -5.72 10.90
C ASP A 79 -13.07 -4.79 10.62
N PHE A 80 -13.26 -3.48 10.82
CA PHE A 80 -12.16 -2.51 10.74
C PHE A 80 -11.09 -2.80 11.78
N LYS A 81 -11.48 -3.06 13.02
CA LYS A 81 -10.58 -3.39 14.13
C LYS A 81 -9.78 -4.67 13.87
N GLU A 82 -10.43 -5.71 13.34
CA GLU A 82 -9.76 -6.96 12.98
C GLU A 82 -8.72 -6.74 11.87
N ALA A 83 -9.10 -6.02 10.82
CA ALA A 83 -8.20 -5.67 9.72
C ALA A 83 -7.00 -4.84 10.19
N TRP A 84 -7.24 -3.85 11.04
CA TRP A 84 -6.18 -3.03 11.63
C TRP A 84 -5.23 -3.84 12.50
N THR A 85 -5.76 -4.69 13.36
CA THR A 85 -4.95 -5.56 14.24
C THR A 85 -4.07 -6.50 13.42
N SER A 86 -4.62 -7.10 12.37
CA SER A 86 -3.87 -7.93 11.44
C SER A 86 -2.73 -7.15 10.77
N LEU A 87 -2.99 -5.93 10.30
CA LEU A 87 -1.98 -5.06 9.70
C LEU A 87 -0.88 -4.68 10.69
N GLN A 88 -1.22 -4.34 11.92
CA GLN A 88 -0.24 -4.01 12.97
C GLN A 88 0.67 -5.20 13.27
N THR A 89 0.09 -6.38 13.45
CA THR A 89 0.84 -7.62 13.70
C THR A 89 1.82 -7.91 12.55
N PHE A 90 1.36 -7.76 11.30
CA PHE A 90 2.23 -7.91 10.15
C PHE A 90 3.38 -6.90 10.16
N ARG A 91 3.09 -5.62 10.42
CA ARG A 91 4.11 -4.56 10.46
C ARG A 91 5.15 -4.79 11.55
N GLU A 92 4.76 -5.25 12.71
CA GLU A 92 5.68 -5.59 13.79
C GLU A 92 6.62 -6.74 13.42
N ASN A 93 6.08 -7.82 12.91
CA ASN A 93 6.86 -8.96 12.44
C ASN A 93 7.80 -8.57 11.28
N TYR A 94 7.33 -7.71 10.37
CA TYR A 94 8.10 -7.26 9.22
C TYR A 94 9.26 -6.31 9.60
N ARG A 95 9.19 -5.61 10.73
CA ARG A 95 10.27 -4.71 11.20
C ARG A 95 11.62 -5.43 11.30
N THR A 96 11.61 -6.64 11.83
CA THR A 96 12.85 -7.45 11.95
C THR A 96 13.43 -7.75 10.58
N TRP A 97 12.61 -8.20 9.64
CA TRP A 97 13.04 -8.43 8.27
C TRP A 97 13.54 -7.15 7.60
N LYS A 98 12.78 -6.06 7.72
CA LYS A 98 13.15 -4.76 7.15
C LYS A 98 14.51 -4.26 7.63
N SER A 99 14.84 -4.48 8.90
CA SER A 99 16.12 -4.04 9.47
C SER A 99 17.32 -4.90 9.07
N LEU A 100 17.09 -6.15 8.68
CA LEU A 100 18.14 -7.12 8.37
C LEU A 100 18.23 -7.47 6.88
N GLY A 101 17.10 -7.39 6.16
CA GLY A 101 16.98 -7.84 4.77
C GLY A 101 17.32 -6.78 3.71
N TYR A 102 17.46 -5.52 4.09
CA TYR A 102 17.76 -4.43 3.16
C TYR A 102 19.01 -3.67 3.57
N LEU A 103 19.80 -3.29 2.57
CA LEU A 103 20.94 -2.40 2.79
C LEU A 103 20.44 -0.99 3.10
N ASN A 104 20.88 -0.44 4.23
CA ASN A 104 20.67 0.97 4.55
C ASN A 104 21.71 1.79 3.78
N ASN A 105 21.31 2.39 2.67
CA ASN A 105 22.11 3.37 1.93
C ASN A 105 21.85 4.76 2.44
#